data_78220711d8ace560ddfcb64e18098534
#
_entry.id   78220711d8ace560ddfcb64e18098534
#
_cell.length_a   1.000
_cell.length_b   1.000
_cell.length_c   1.000
_cell.angle_alpha   90.00
_cell.angle_beta   90.00
_cell.angle_gamma   90.00
#
_symmetry.space_group_name_H-M   'P 1'
#
loop_
_entity.id
_entity.type
_entity.pdbx_description
1 polymer ?
#
loop_
_entity_poly.entity_id
_entity_poly.type
_entity_poly.pdbx_seq_one_letter_code
_entity_poly.pdbx_strand_id
1 'polypeptide(L)'
;MVPVKKEDLRKLVTDTTVEIYEELTPQLVKLIQDTKKNTELTEGQKQDEISLHMMGYVKYCTNEIIIQVLSEILGLEDEDEE
;
A
#
# COMPACT_ATOMS: atom_id res chain seq x y z
N MET A 1 -1.44 23.92 17.02
CA MET A 1 -1.08 22.52 16.70
C MET A 1 -0.27 21.94 17.84
N VAL A 2 -0.67 20.78 18.35
CA VAL A 2 0.08 20.10 19.40
C VAL A 2 1.26 19.39 18.76
N PRO A 3 2.50 19.60 19.26
CA PRO A 3 3.64 18.90 18.70
C PRO A 3 3.49 17.39 18.87
N VAL A 4 3.74 16.66 17.79
CA VAL A 4 3.72 15.20 17.79
C VAL A 4 5.09 14.69 18.17
N LYS A 5 5.15 13.83 19.16
CA LYS A 5 6.42 13.22 19.57
C LYS A 5 6.87 12.22 18.52
N LYS A 6 8.17 12.10 18.34
CA LYS A 6 8.75 11.18 17.38
C LYS A 6 8.31 9.73 17.64
N GLU A 7 8.20 9.34 18.91
CA GLU A 7 7.75 8.00 19.29
C GLU A 7 6.30 7.74 18.89
N ASP A 8 5.44 8.75 19.07
CA ASP A 8 4.04 8.65 18.66
C ASP A 8 3.91 8.59 17.16
N LEU A 9 4.73 9.35 16.45
CA LEU A 9 4.76 9.32 15.00
C LEU A 9 5.19 7.94 14.49
N ARG A 10 6.22 7.35 15.10
CA ARG A 10 6.69 6.02 14.75
C ARG A 10 5.61 4.97 14.92
N LYS A 11 4.90 5.03 16.03
CA LYS A 11 3.80 4.11 16.30
C LYS A 11 2.69 4.28 15.26
N LEU A 12 2.31 5.51 14.98
CA LEU A 12 1.29 5.79 13.98
C LEU A 12 1.68 5.25 12.60
N VAL A 13 2.91 5.48 12.18
CA VAL A 13 3.41 4.96 10.90
C VAL A 13 3.39 3.44 10.87
N THR A 14 3.85 2.80 11.95
CA THR A 14 3.90 1.34 12.04
C THR A 14 2.50 0.74 11.99
N ASP A 15 1.58 1.27 12.79
CA ASP A 15 0.21 0.76 12.85
C ASP A 15 -0.50 0.95 11.49
N THR A 16 -0.32 2.11 10.88
CA THR A 16 -0.89 2.41 9.57
C THR A 16 -0.32 1.48 8.51
N THR A 17 0.98 1.22 8.55
CA THR A 17 1.65 0.32 7.61
C THR A 17 1.04 -1.07 7.66
N VAL A 18 0.88 -1.63 8.86
CA VAL A 18 0.29 -2.97 9.03
C VAL A 18 -1.12 -3.00 8.47
N GLU A 19 -1.92 -1.99 8.81
CA GLU A 19 -3.31 -1.91 8.38
C GLU A 19 -3.44 -1.82 6.85
N ILE A 20 -2.66 -0.96 6.22
CA ILE A 20 -2.69 -0.79 4.77
C ILE A 20 -2.25 -2.07 4.04
N TYR A 21 -1.16 -2.70 4.50
CA TYR A 21 -0.69 -3.94 3.88
C TYR A 21 -1.66 -5.09 4.08
N GLU A 22 -2.27 -5.22 5.23
CA GLU A 22 -3.29 -6.24 5.45
C GLU A 22 -4.49 -6.06 4.53
N GLU A 23 -4.91 -4.83 4.34
CA GLU A 23 -6.05 -4.53 3.48
C GLU A 23 -5.77 -4.82 2.00
N LEU A 24 -4.57 -4.48 1.53
CA LEU A 24 -4.25 -4.54 0.10
C LEU A 24 -3.56 -5.82 -0.35
N THR A 25 -2.99 -6.60 0.56
CA THR A 25 -2.29 -7.84 0.22
C THR A 25 -3.15 -8.84 -0.57
N PRO A 26 -4.44 -9.06 -0.24
CA PRO A 26 -5.26 -10.00 -1.02
C PRO A 26 -5.37 -9.63 -2.49
N GLN A 27 -5.39 -8.35 -2.82
CA GLN A 27 -5.43 -7.91 -4.22
C GLN A 27 -4.12 -8.25 -4.95
N LEU A 28 -2.99 -8.07 -4.28
CA LEU A 28 -1.68 -8.42 -4.85
C LEU A 28 -1.59 -9.94 -5.07
N VAL A 29 -2.02 -10.73 -4.10
CA VAL A 29 -2.00 -12.20 -4.20
C VAL A 29 -2.82 -12.64 -5.41
N LYS A 30 -4.00 -12.05 -5.60
CA LYS A 30 -4.83 -12.38 -6.75
C LYS A 30 -4.13 -12.04 -8.07
N LEU A 31 -3.52 -10.88 -8.17
CA LEU A 31 -2.80 -10.48 -9.37
C LEU A 31 -1.65 -11.44 -9.70
N ILE A 32 -0.90 -11.85 -8.68
CA ILE A 32 0.19 -12.80 -8.85
C ILE A 32 -0.32 -14.16 -9.31
N GLN A 33 -1.41 -14.65 -8.71
CA GLN A 33 -2.00 -15.92 -9.08
C GLN A 33 -2.52 -15.90 -10.51
N ASP A 34 -3.20 -14.83 -10.90
CA ASP A 34 -3.71 -14.67 -12.26
C ASP A 34 -2.55 -14.67 -13.27
N THR A 35 -1.45 -13.99 -12.96
CA THR A 35 -0.28 -13.97 -13.82
C THR A 35 0.35 -15.35 -13.96
N LYS A 36 0.45 -16.11 -12.87
CA LYS A 36 0.99 -17.47 -12.89
C LYS A 36 0.15 -18.42 -13.74
N LYS A 37 -1.15 -18.20 -13.80
CA LYS A 37 -2.07 -19.04 -14.56
C LYS A 37 -2.17 -18.64 -16.02
N ASN A 38 -1.60 -17.52 -16.41
CA ASN A 38 -1.70 -17.02 -17.77
C ASN A 38 -0.82 -17.86 -18.71
N THR A 39 -1.45 -18.69 -19.52
CA THR A 39 -0.75 -19.61 -20.43
C THR A 39 -0.14 -18.92 -21.63
N GLU A 40 -0.48 -17.65 -21.88
CA GLU A 40 0.07 -16.88 -23.00
C GLU A 40 1.45 -16.29 -22.69
N LEU A 41 1.85 -16.29 -21.42
CA LEU A 41 3.12 -15.75 -20.98
C LEU A 41 4.16 -16.83 -20.77
N THR A 42 5.40 -16.57 -21.14
CA THR A 42 6.53 -17.43 -20.79
C THR A 42 6.84 -17.27 -19.29
N GLU A 43 7.64 -18.18 -18.74
CA GLU A 43 8.04 -18.08 -17.34
C GLU A 43 8.80 -16.76 -17.04
N GLY A 44 9.66 -16.34 -17.95
CA GLY A 44 10.36 -15.06 -17.82
C GLY A 44 9.41 -13.87 -17.84
N GLN A 45 8.42 -13.89 -18.72
CA GLN A 45 7.40 -12.85 -18.78
C GLN A 45 6.54 -12.82 -17.52
N LYS A 46 6.20 -13.99 -16.97
CA LYS A 46 5.44 -14.06 -15.72
C LYS A 46 6.22 -13.43 -14.57
N GLN A 47 7.52 -13.71 -14.48
CA GLN A 47 8.35 -13.13 -13.43
C GLN A 47 8.44 -11.61 -13.57
N ASP A 48 8.58 -11.11 -14.79
CA ASP A 48 8.62 -9.67 -15.05
C ASP A 48 7.31 -9.01 -14.64
N GLU A 49 6.17 -9.61 -15.02
CA GLU A 49 4.85 -9.08 -14.64
C GLU A 49 4.65 -9.08 -13.13
N ILE A 50 5.04 -10.15 -12.45
CA ILE A 50 4.94 -10.23 -10.99
C ILE A 50 5.79 -9.16 -10.33
N SER A 51 7.01 -8.95 -10.83
CA SER A 51 7.89 -7.89 -10.30
C SER A 51 7.27 -6.51 -10.46
N LEU A 52 6.65 -6.23 -11.61
CA LEU A 52 5.98 -4.96 -11.85
C LEU A 52 4.77 -4.79 -10.92
N HIS A 53 3.98 -5.84 -10.71
CA HIS A 53 2.86 -5.79 -9.77
C HIS A 53 3.35 -5.50 -8.35
N MET A 54 4.46 -6.13 -7.94
CA MET A 54 5.01 -5.90 -6.61
C MET A 54 5.52 -4.48 -6.43
N MET A 55 6.18 -3.93 -7.45
CA MET A 55 6.66 -2.55 -7.42
C MET A 55 5.49 -1.57 -7.32
N GLY A 56 4.46 -1.77 -8.12
CA GLY A 56 3.26 -0.95 -8.09
C GLY A 56 2.54 -1.04 -6.75
N TYR A 57 2.47 -2.24 -6.18
CA TYR A 57 1.86 -2.48 -4.89
C TYR A 57 2.59 -1.73 -3.77
N VAL A 58 3.93 -1.84 -3.72
CA VAL A 58 4.73 -1.15 -2.70
C VAL A 58 4.57 0.36 -2.83
N LYS A 59 4.60 0.88 -4.05
CA LYS A 59 4.41 2.31 -4.31
C LYS A 59 3.04 2.78 -3.85
N TYR A 60 1.99 2.04 -4.18
CA TYR A 60 0.64 2.38 -3.79
C TYR A 60 0.48 2.36 -2.27
N CYS A 61 0.97 1.32 -1.62
CA CYS A 61 0.91 1.20 -0.16
C CYS A 61 1.68 2.34 0.51
N THR A 62 2.86 2.67 0.01
CA THR A 62 3.66 3.77 0.55
C THR A 62 2.91 5.09 0.45
N ASN A 63 2.29 5.37 -0.69
CA ASN A 63 1.52 6.60 -0.87
C ASN A 63 0.33 6.65 0.08
N GLU A 64 -0.40 5.54 0.22
CA GLU A 64 -1.54 5.48 1.13
C GLU A 64 -1.13 5.66 2.60
N ILE A 65 0.00 5.07 2.98
CA ILE A 65 0.53 5.25 4.34
C ILE A 65 0.83 6.72 4.61
N ILE A 66 1.48 7.39 3.67
CA ILE A 66 1.81 8.81 3.80
C ILE A 66 0.54 9.64 3.93
N ILE A 67 -0.45 9.38 3.08
CA ILE A 67 -1.73 10.11 3.09
C ILE A 67 -2.45 9.90 4.42
N GLN A 68 -2.55 8.66 4.89
CA GLN A 68 -3.23 8.36 6.13
C GLN A 68 -2.52 8.98 7.34
N VAL A 69 -1.21 8.89 7.40
CA VAL A 69 -0.43 9.46 8.51
C VAL A 69 -0.57 10.97 8.53
N LEU A 70 -0.44 11.63 7.39
CA LEU A 70 -0.59 13.08 7.32
C LEU A 70 -2.01 13.52 7.62
N SER A 71 -3.01 12.77 7.17
CA SER A 71 -4.41 13.06 7.45
C SER A 71 -4.70 13.03 8.96
N GLU A 72 -4.15 12.03 9.65
CA GLU A 72 -4.29 11.92 11.10
C GLU A 72 -3.62 13.10 11.82
N ILE A 73 -2.39 13.42 11.45
CA ILE A 73 -1.61 14.46 12.13
C ILE A 73 -2.20 15.84 11.87
N LEU A 74 -2.63 16.10 10.63
CA LEU A 74 -3.12 17.41 10.24
C LEU A 74 -4.63 17.57 10.36
N GLY A 75 -5.33 16.49 10.71
CA GLY A 75 -6.78 16.51 10.83
C GLY A 75 -7.48 16.78 9.50
N LEU A 76 -6.94 16.23 8.41
CA LEU A 76 -7.53 16.42 7.09
C LEU A 76 -8.82 15.63 6.93
N GLU A 77 -9.79 16.22 6.27
CA GLU A 77 -11.07 15.56 5.99
C GLU A 77 -11.07 14.98 4.59
N ASP A 78 -11.89 13.96 4.39
CA ASP A 78 -12.08 13.37 3.07
C ASP A 78 -12.84 14.34 2.18
N GLU A 79 -12.36 14.53 0.97
CA GLU A 79 -12.98 15.45 0.01
C GLU A 79 -14.32 14.94 -0.51
N ASP A 80 -14.53 13.64 -0.43
CA ASP A 80 -15.76 13.02 -0.92
C ASP A 80 -16.99 13.39 -0.10
N GLU A 81 -16.80 14.03 1.02
CA GLU A 81 -17.90 14.40 1.90
C GLU A 81 -18.70 15.58 1.41
N GLU A 82 -18.27 16.19 0.36
CA GLU A 82 -18.99 17.34 -0.19
C GLU A 82 -20.27 16.97 -0.90
#